data_d9a7b155b2fc4a2fcbc1204546cadf5a
#
_entry.id   d9a7b155b2fc4a2fcbc1204546cadf5a
#
_cell.length_a   1.000
_cell.length_b   1.000
_cell.length_c   1.000
_cell.angle_alpha   90.00
_cell.angle_beta   90.00
_cell.angle_gamma   90.00
#
_symmetry.space_group_name_H-M   'P 1'
#
loop_
_entity.id
_entity.type
_entity.pdbx_description
1 polymer ?
#
loop_
_entity_poly.entity_id
_entity_poly.type
_entity_poly.pdbx_seq_one_letter_code
_entity_poly.pdbx_strand_id
1 'polypeptide(L)'
;KERAWTDDVQLSATQAYGVIPQDKYEELTGYRVVKIQFHLDKRKHVERDDFVISMRSFQGGLERAWSRGCIRSSYVVLRPLQKIDPGFYAYLLKLPAYIAALQRTASFIRDGQDLNFENFSKVDLFIPPVEEQRKIGKYVSGFLASSDKGVELLAAQIEKLKEYKTTLINSAVTGKIRITPDMVEA
;
A
#
# COMPACT_ATOMS: atom_id res chain seq x y z
N LYS A 1 -10.96 19.08 -11.79
CA LYS A 1 -11.74 18.31 -10.78
C LYS A 1 -12.95 17.71 -11.48
N GLU A 2 -12.93 16.39 -11.65
CA GLU A 2 -14.02 15.63 -12.25
C GLU A 2 -14.93 15.09 -11.14
N ARG A 3 -16.26 15.26 -11.33
CA ARG A 3 -17.24 14.72 -10.39
C ARG A 3 -17.46 13.24 -10.66
N ALA A 4 -17.90 12.52 -9.65
CA ALA A 4 -18.26 11.10 -9.80
C ALA A 4 -19.33 10.90 -10.86
N TRP A 5 -19.22 9.83 -11.60
CA TRP A 5 -20.21 9.37 -12.58
C TRP A 5 -21.27 8.50 -11.88
N THR A 6 -22.39 8.32 -12.53
CA THR A 6 -23.52 7.56 -11.94
C THR A 6 -23.21 6.09 -11.70
N ASP A 7 -22.28 5.51 -12.49
CA ASP A 7 -21.86 4.12 -12.44
C ASP A 7 -20.53 3.90 -11.69
N ASP A 8 -20.00 4.94 -11.04
CA ASP A 8 -18.76 4.84 -10.27
C ASP A 8 -18.96 4.04 -8.98
N VAL A 9 -18.15 3.01 -8.81
CA VAL A 9 -18.06 2.28 -7.54
C VAL A 9 -17.29 3.10 -6.50
N GLN A 10 -17.67 2.95 -5.23
CA GLN A 10 -16.98 3.66 -4.15
C GLN A 10 -15.62 3.02 -3.88
N LEU A 11 -14.58 3.85 -3.85
CA LEU A 11 -13.21 3.43 -3.61
C LEU A 11 -12.74 3.81 -2.20
N SER A 12 -11.81 3.03 -1.67
CA SER A 12 -11.02 3.32 -0.47
C SER A 12 -9.57 3.52 -0.85
N ALA A 13 -8.95 4.59 -0.34
CA ALA A 13 -7.51 4.79 -0.44
C ALA A 13 -6.84 4.21 0.81
N THR A 14 -5.95 3.25 0.60
CA THR A 14 -5.25 2.52 1.67
C THR A 14 -3.76 2.46 1.37
N GLN A 15 -2.93 2.50 2.40
CA GLN A 15 -1.48 2.42 2.23
C GLN A 15 -1.01 1.04 1.76
N ALA A 16 -1.69 -0.02 2.21
CA ALA A 16 -1.31 -1.40 1.90
C ALA A 16 -1.75 -1.85 0.51
N TYR A 17 -2.93 -1.41 0.04
CA TYR A 17 -3.54 -1.94 -1.19
C TYR A 17 -3.74 -0.88 -2.28
N GLY A 18 -3.32 0.38 -2.03
CA GLY A 18 -3.59 1.49 -2.93
C GLY A 18 -5.07 1.90 -2.90
N VAL A 19 -5.57 2.42 -4.04
CA VAL A 19 -6.97 2.81 -4.18
C VAL A 19 -7.74 1.69 -4.86
N ILE A 20 -8.62 1.03 -4.11
CA ILE A 20 -9.38 -0.16 -4.52
C ILE A 20 -10.87 -0.01 -4.17
N PRO A 21 -11.78 -0.79 -4.81
CA PRO A 21 -13.19 -0.85 -4.43
C PRO A 21 -13.38 -1.18 -2.94
N GLN A 22 -14.35 -0.53 -2.30
CA GLN A 22 -14.64 -0.75 -0.88
C GLN A 22 -14.98 -2.21 -0.57
N ASP A 23 -15.72 -2.86 -1.46
CA ASP A 23 -16.07 -4.29 -1.29
C ASP A 23 -14.80 -5.16 -1.26
N LYS A 24 -13.87 -4.90 -2.17
CA LYS A 24 -12.59 -5.62 -2.21
C LYS A 24 -11.74 -5.35 -0.96
N TYR A 25 -11.78 -4.14 -0.44
CA TYR A 25 -11.11 -3.82 0.81
C TYR A 25 -11.71 -4.58 2.00
N GLU A 26 -13.04 -4.67 2.07
CA GLU A 26 -13.75 -5.45 3.08
C GLU A 26 -13.39 -6.95 3.00
N GLU A 27 -13.33 -7.50 1.79
CA GLU A 27 -12.92 -8.89 1.55
C GLU A 27 -11.50 -9.18 2.04
N LEU A 28 -10.55 -8.30 1.72
CA LEU A 28 -9.13 -8.47 2.05
C LEU A 28 -8.82 -8.29 3.53
N THR A 29 -9.56 -7.45 4.23
CA THR A 29 -9.23 -7.05 5.60
C THR A 29 -10.19 -7.56 6.66
N GLY A 30 -11.40 -7.96 6.27
CA GLY A 30 -12.49 -8.27 7.18
C GLY A 30 -13.12 -7.03 7.85
N TYR A 31 -12.61 -5.83 7.60
CA TYR A 31 -13.15 -4.59 8.18
C TYR A 31 -14.24 -4.01 7.29
N ARG A 32 -15.40 -3.71 7.86
CA ARG A 32 -16.49 -3.03 7.15
C ARG A 32 -16.19 -1.54 6.95
N VAL A 33 -16.49 -1.06 5.75
CA VAL A 33 -16.40 0.35 5.39
C VAL A 33 -17.80 0.97 5.36
N VAL A 34 -17.96 2.14 5.93
CA VAL A 34 -19.24 2.87 5.85
C VAL A 34 -19.46 3.31 4.41
N LYS A 35 -20.42 2.68 3.73
CA LYS A 35 -20.85 3.01 2.38
C LYS A 35 -21.79 4.21 2.44
N ILE A 36 -21.46 5.26 1.73
CA ILE A 36 -22.28 6.47 1.64
C ILE A 36 -23.32 6.25 0.54
N GLN A 37 -24.60 6.43 0.88
CA GLN A 37 -25.70 6.29 -0.08
C GLN A 37 -26.16 7.63 -0.67
N PHE A 38 -25.84 8.75 -0.01
CA PHE A 38 -26.29 10.08 -0.40
C PHE A 38 -25.12 10.94 -0.88
N HIS A 39 -25.43 11.91 -1.76
CA HIS A 39 -24.45 12.89 -2.27
C HIS A 39 -23.24 12.27 -2.98
N LEU A 40 -23.45 11.20 -3.71
CA LEU A 40 -22.40 10.56 -4.51
C LEU A 40 -21.88 11.49 -5.61
N ASP A 41 -22.73 12.37 -6.12
CA ASP A 41 -22.42 13.43 -7.07
C ASP A 41 -21.37 14.43 -6.59
N LYS A 42 -21.19 14.56 -5.28
CA LYS A 42 -20.16 15.42 -4.67
C LYS A 42 -18.80 14.75 -4.59
N ARG A 43 -18.70 13.46 -4.85
CA ARG A 43 -17.44 12.73 -4.88
C ARG A 43 -16.63 13.09 -6.13
N LYS A 44 -15.38 12.69 -6.14
CA LYS A 44 -14.47 12.87 -7.27
C LYS A 44 -14.32 11.57 -8.02
N HIS A 45 -14.41 11.66 -9.34
CA HIS A 45 -14.11 10.55 -10.23
C HIS A 45 -12.62 10.22 -10.20
N VAL A 46 -12.31 8.93 -10.28
CA VAL A 46 -10.96 8.36 -10.30
C VAL A 46 -10.90 7.35 -11.45
N GLU A 47 -9.92 7.51 -12.31
CA GLU A 47 -9.58 6.51 -13.31
C GLU A 47 -8.52 5.54 -12.80
N ARG A 48 -8.46 4.38 -13.43
CA ARG A 48 -7.36 3.46 -13.19
C ARG A 48 -6.03 4.17 -13.50
N ASP A 49 -5.03 3.96 -12.64
CA ASP A 49 -3.70 4.55 -12.73
C ASP A 49 -3.62 6.06 -12.38
N ASP A 50 -4.72 6.67 -11.94
CA ASP A 50 -4.65 7.93 -11.23
C ASP A 50 -3.93 7.74 -9.87
N PHE A 51 -3.40 8.83 -9.32
CA PHE A 51 -2.84 8.84 -7.97
C PHE A 51 -3.69 9.70 -7.04
N VAL A 52 -3.82 9.25 -5.79
CA VAL A 52 -4.69 9.91 -4.82
C VAL A 52 -3.88 10.42 -3.65
N ILE A 53 -4.02 11.70 -3.36
CA ILE A 53 -3.59 12.32 -2.11
C ILE A 53 -4.73 12.17 -1.11
N SER A 54 -4.53 11.38 -0.07
CA SER A 54 -5.44 11.23 1.05
C SER A 54 -4.92 12.02 2.25
N MET A 55 -5.77 12.21 3.26
CA MET A 55 -5.35 12.86 4.52
C MET A 55 -4.22 12.12 5.26
N ARG A 56 -3.96 10.87 4.88
CA ARG A 56 -2.88 10.03 5.46
C ARG A 56 -1.69 9.85 4.52
N SER A 57 -1.63 10.59 3.42
CA SER A 57 -0.55 10.45 2.43
C SER A 57 0.84 10.73 2.99
N PHE A 58 0.94 11.56 4.02
CA PHE A 58 2.20 11.81 4.71
C PHE A 58 2.78 10.60 5.47
N GLN A 59 1.96 9.60 5.76
CA GLN A 59 2.39 8.40 6.48
C GLN A 59 2.87 7.29 5.55
N GLY A 60 2.43 7.29 4.29
CA GLY A 60 2.70 6.20 3.37
C GLY A 60 2.83 6.58 1.89
N GLY A 61 2.87 7.89 1.58
CA GLY A 61 2.94 8.40 0.22
C GLY A 61 1.58 8.46 -0.49
N LEU A 62 1.63 8.69 -1.79
CA LEU A 62 0.45 8.79 -2.64
C LEU A 62 0.05 7.41 -3.15
N GLU A 63 -1.26 7.15 -3.24
CA GLU A 63 -1.79 5.84 -3.58
C GLU A 63 -2.22 5.78 -5.04
N ARG A 64 -1.75 4.74 -5.76
CA ARG A 64 -2.18 4.43 -7.13
C ARG A 64 -3.58 3.81 -7.12
N ALA A 65 -4.41 4.22 -8.06
CA ALA A 65 -5.73 3.63 -8.28
C ALA A 65 -5.63 2.38 -9.17
N TRP A 66 -6.13 1.27 -8.65
CA TRP A 66 -6.18 -0.01 -9.38
C TRP A 66 -7.49 -0.22 -10.13
N SER A 67 -8.49 0.62 -9.84
CA SER A 67 -9.82 0.53 -10.43
C SER A 67 -10.40 1.92 -10.65
N ARG A 68 -11.27 2.03 -11.65
CA ARG A 68 -12.13 3.19 -11.84
C ARG A 68 -13.19 3.25 -10.76
N GLY A 69 -13.60 4.45 -10.38
CA GLY A 69 -14.69 4.67 -9.44
C GLY A 69 -14.68 6.07 -8.85
N CYS A 70 -15.22 6.25 -7.66
CA CYS A 70 -15.26 7.55 -7.00
C CYS A 70 -14.70 7.52 -5.58
N ILE A 71 -14.12 8.66 -5.19
CA ILE A 71 -13.52 8.84 -3.87
C ILE A 71 -14.06 10.11 -3.18
N ARG A 72 -13.82 10.25 -1.88
CA ARG A 72 -14.26 11.42 -1.10
C ARG A 72 -13.79 12.73 -1.73
N SER A 73 -14.64 13.76 -1.67
CA SER A 73 -14.34 15.09 -2.19
C SER A 73 -13.13 15.78 -1.53
N SER A 74 -12.81 15.42 -0.29
CA SER A 74 -11.62 15.91 0.44
C SER A 74 -10.30 15.42 -0.12
N TYR A 75 -10.29 14.31 -0.87
CA TYR A 75 -9.06 13.77 -1.46
C TYR A 75 -8.72 14.50 -2.76
N VAL A 76 -7.45 14.56 -3.10
CA VAL A 76 -6.97 15.11 -4.37
C VAL A 76 -6.65 13.96 -5.31
N VAL A 77 -7.22 14.01 -6.51
CA VAL A 77 -6.93 13.06 -7.58
C VAL A 77 -5.93 13.70 -8.54
N LEU A 78 -4.82 13.03 -8.75
CA LEU A 78 -3.77 13.42 -9.66
C LEU A 78 -3.85 12.51 -10.90
N ARG A 79 -4.14 13.11 -12.04
CA ARG A 79 -4.15 12.42 -13.34
C ARG A 79 -2.96 12.88 -14.17
N PRO A 80 -2.13 11.96 -14.68
CA PRO A 80 -1.03 12.33 -15.57
C PRO A 80 -1.55 13.02 -16.82
N LEU A 81 -0.89 14.13 -17.22
CA LEU A 81 -1.20 14.86 -18.45
C LEU A 81 -0.43 14.32 -19.64
N GLN A 82 0.54 13.47 -19.42
CA GLN A 82 1.35 12.83 -20.44
C GLN A 82 1.47 11.33 -20.17
N LYS A 83 1.92 10.57 -21.18
CA LYS A 83 2.14 9.14 -21.02
C LYS A 83 3.26 8.88 -20.01
N ILE A 84 2.96 8.09 -18.99
CA ILE A 84 3.91 7.66 -17.96
C ILE A 84 3.79 6.15 -17.76
N ASP A 85 4.71 5.56 -16.99
CA ASP A 85 4.54 4.22 -16.42
C ASP A 85 4.00 4.34 -14.98
N PRO A 86 2.74 3.91 -14.74
CA PRO A 86 2.15 4.04 -13.41
C PRO A 86 2.85 3.19 -12.34
N GLY A 87 3.49 2.08 -12.74
CA GLY A 87 4.27 1.23 -11.84
C GLY A 87 5.48 1.97 -11.29
N PHE A 88 6.23 2.64 -12.16
CA PHE A 88 7.37 3.47 -11.74
C PHE A 88 6.95 4.55 -10.74
N TYR A 89 5.89 5.30 -11.04
CA TYR A 89 5.43 6.37 -10.14
C TYR A 89 4.82 5.85 -8.85
N ALA A 90 4.22 4.66 -8.85
CA ALA A 90 3.75 4.03 -7.62
C ALA A 90 4.90 3.81 -6.62
N TYR A 91 6.11 3.52 -7.08
CA TYR A 91 7.30 3.41 -6.24
C TYR A 91 7.92 4.77 -5.92
N LEU A 92 8.09 5.63 -6.92
CA LEU A 92 8.70 6.96 -6.76
C LEU A 92 7.97 7.77 -5.70
N LEU A 93 6.64 7.81 -5.75
CA LEU A 93 5.79 8.59 -4.85
C LEU A 93 5.75 8.02 -3.42
N LYS A 94 6.26 6.80 -3.21
CA LYS A 94 6.41 6.16 -1.88
C LYS A 94 7.83 6.19 -1.34
N LEU A 95 8.78 6.78 -2.07
CA LEU A 95 10.15 6.90 -1.56
C LEU A 95 10.18 7.78 -0.30
N PRO A 96 10.87 7.34 0.78
CA PRO A 96 10.98 8.12 2.01
C PRO A 96 11.50 9.54 1.78
N ALA A 97 12.46 9.70 0.88
CA ALA A 97 13.01 11.02 0.53
C ALA A 97 11.94 11.92 -0.12
N TYR A 98 11.08 11.37 -0.99
CA TYR A 98 10.00 12.12 -1.63
C TYR A 98 8.89 12.48 -0.63
N ILE A 99 8.50 11.54 0.23
CA ILE A 99 7.54 11.78 1.31
C ILE A 99 8.07 12.88 2.24
N ALA A 100 9.34 12.84 2.64
CA ALA A 100 9.96 13.86 3.47
C ALA A 100 9.98 15.25 2.77
N ALA A 101 10.21 15.29 1.46
CA ALA A 101 10.14 16.54 0.69
C ALA A 101 8.71 17.11 0.68
N LEU A 102 7.70 16.27 0.49
CA LEU A 102 6.29 16.68 0.58
C LEU A 102 5.93 17.20 1.98
N GLN A 103 6.41 16.53 3.02
CA GLN A 103 6.17 16.95 4.40
C GLN A 103 6.69 18.36 4.70
N ARG A 104 7.82 18.76 4.09
CA ARG A 104 8.38 20.11 4.24
C ARG A 104 7.52 21.18 3.59
N THR A 105 6.69 20.85 2.61
CA THR A 105 5.78 21.81 1.94
C THR A 105 4.45 21.97 2.66
N ALA A 106 4.12 21.06 3.58
CA ALA A 106 2.86 21.06 4.28
C ALA A 106 2.83 22.10 5.39
N SER A 107 1.74 22.83 5.49
CA SER A 107 1.44 23.68 6.63
C SER A 107 0.89 22.83 7.78
N PHE A 108 1.38 23.05 9.00
CA PHE A 108 0.79 22.45 10.19
C PHE A 108 -0.56 23.10 10.48
N ILE A 109 -1.65 22.42 10.19
CA ILE A 109 -2.99 22.79 10.65
C ILE A 109 -3.33 21.90 11.85
N ARG A 110 -4.05 22.46 12.82
CA ARG A 110 -4.28 21.96 14.19
C ARG A 110 -4.51 20.46 14.38
N ASP A 111 -4.98 19.71 13.37
CA ASP A 111 -5.36 18.30 13.48
C ASP A 111 -4.71 17.37 12.44
N GLY A 112 -3.63 17.80 11.78
CA GLY A 112 -2.91 17.00 10.81
C GLY A 112 -2.22 17.81 9.73
N GLN A 113 -1.30 17.17 9.01
CA GLN A 113 -0.66 17.78 7.84
C GLN A 113 -1.61 17.67 6.65
N ASP A 114 -2.06 18.79 6.09
CA ASP A 114 -2.87 18.81 4.88
C ASP A 114 -1.97 18.87 3.64
N LEU A 115 -1.83 17.75 2.97
CA LEU A 115 -1.22 17.71 1.65
C LEU A 115 -2.27 18.01 0.59
N ASN A 116 -2.32 19.23 0.14
CA ASN A 116 -3.13 19.65 -0.99
C ASN A 116 -2.32 19.66 -2.30
N PHE A 117 -2.99 19.94 -3.43
CA PHE A 117 -2.33 19.97 -4.73
C PHE A 117 -1.25 21.05 -4.83
N GLU A 118 -1.46 22.20 -4.21
CA GLU A 118 -0.49 23.30 -4.21
C GLU A 118 0.82 22.88 -3.52
N ASN A 119 0.72 22.22 -2.37
CA ASN A 119 1.90 21.71 -1.67
C ASN A 119 2.59 20.59 -2.44
N PHE A 120 1.81 19.69 -3.05
CA PHE A 120 2.35 18.65 -3.93
C PHE A 120 3.12 19.24 -5.11
N SER A 121 2.61 20.28 -5.75
CA SER A 121 3.23 20.92 -6.93
C SER A 121 4.54 21.66 -6.65
N LYS A 122 4.89 21.87 -5.38
CA LYS A 122 6.18 22.49 -4.97
C LYS A 122 7.34 21.50 -4.97
N VAL A 123 7.07 20.21 -5.07
CA VAL A 123 8.11 19.17 -5.08
C VAL A 123 8.28 18.64 -6.49
N ASP A 124 9.50 18.78 -7.00
CA ASP A 124 9.83 18.32 -8.35
C ASP A 124 9.73 16.79 -8.46
N LEU A 125 9.24 16.35 -9.61
CA LEU A 125 9.19 14.94 -9.99
C LEU A 125 10.16 14.66 -11.12
N PHE A 126 10.93 13.60 -11.00
CA PHE A 126 11.73 13.08 -12.11
C PHE A 126 10.81 12.48 -13.17
N ILE A 127 11.08 12.86 -14.43
CA ILE A 127 10.33 12.36 -15.61
C ILE A 127 11.33 11.73 -16.59
N PRO A 128 11.86 10.54 -16.29
CA PRO A 128 12.71 9.81 -17.25
C PRO A 128 11.91 9.43 -18.50
N PRO A 129 12.57 9.05 -19.60
CA PRO A 129 11.90 8.48 -20.76
C PRO A 129 11.01 7.28 -20.35
N VAL A 130 9.84 7.12 -20.98
CA VAL A 130 8.84 6.10 -20.60
C VAL A 130 9.42 4.68 -20.60
N GLU A 131 10.32 4.38 -21.53
CA GLU A 131 10.98 3.07 -21.61
C GLU A 131 11.91 2.82 -20.41
N GLU A 132 12.56 3.85 -19.91
CA GLU A 132 13.36 3.76 -18.68
C GLU A 132 12.47 3.59 -17.45
N GLN A 133 11.36 4.34 -17.34
CA GLN A 133 10.35 4.17 -16.30
C GLN A 133 9.88 2.71 -16.22
N ARG A 134 9.54 2.11 -17.38
CA ARG A 134 9.11 0.70 -17.46
C ARG A 134 10.19 -0.27 -16.99
N LYS A 135 11.44 -0.07 -17.40
CA LYS A 135 12.55 -0.93 -16.99
C LYS A 135 12.75 -0.87 -15.47
N ILE A 136 12.77 0.33 -14.91
CA ILE A 136 12.91 0.53 -13.47
C ILE A 136 11.71 -0.07 -12.73
N GLY A 137 10.47 0.23 -13.14
CA GLY A 137 9.27 -0.30 -12.51
C GLY A 137 9.23 -1.84 -12.53
N LYS A 138 9.60 -2.46 -13.66
CA LYS A 138 9.69 -3.93 -13.78
C LYS A 138 10.78 -4.51 -12.87
N TYR A 139 11.94 -3.88 -12.82
CA TYR A 139 13.03 -4.33 -11.94
C TYR A 139 12.60 -4.30 -10.47
N VAL A 140 12.06 -3.17 -10.01
CA VAL A 140 11.62 -3.01 -8.62
C VAL A 140 10.51 -4.00 -8.27
N SER A 141 9.50 -4.16 -9.14
CA SER A 141 8.41 -5.11 -8.90
C SER A 141 8.90 -6.55 -8.83
N GLY A 142 9.83 -6.95 -9.71
CA GLY A 142 10.44 -8.28 -9.68
C GLY A 142 11.25 -8.54 -8.41
N PHE A 143 12.03 -7.56 -7.98
CA PHE A 143 12.79 -7.63 -6.74
C PHE A 143 11.87 -7.78 -5.51
N LEU A 144 10.81 -6.95 -5.42
CA LEU A 144 9.85 -7.02 -4.32
C LEU A 144 9.13 -8.37 -4.28
N ALA A 145 8.66 -8.87 -5.43
CA ALA A 145 8.00 -10.18 -5.50
C ALA A 145 8.92 -11.32 -5.03
N SER A 146 10.21 -11.26 -5.36
CA SER A 146 11.21 -12.24 -4.90
C SER A 146 11.46 -12.12 -3.39
N SER A 147 11.52 -10.91 -2.87
CA SER A 147 11.68 -10.62 -1.45
C SER A 147 10.48 -11.13 -0.65
N ASP A 148 9.26 -10.83 -1.10
CA ASP A 148 8.02 -11.28 -0.44
C ASP A 148 7.95 -12.81 -0.38
N LYS A 149 8.30 -13.50 -1.46
CA LYS A 149 8.39 -14.95 -1.48
C LYS A 149 9.43 -15.50 -0.49
N GLY A 150 10.56 -14.82 -0.35
CA GLY A 150 11.58 -15.15 0.65
C GLY A 150 11.04 -15.02 2.08
N VAL A 151 10.32 -13.93 2.37
CA VAL A 151 9.70 -13.71 3.67
C VAL A 151 8.64 -14.78 3.98
N GLU A 152 7.80 -15.15 3.01
CA GLU A 152 6.81 -16.22 3.17
C GLU A 152 7.46 -17.56 3.51
N LEU A 153 8.54 -17.92 2.81
CA LEU A 153 9.28 -19.17 3.06
C LEU A 153 9.91 -19.18 4.47
N LEU A 154 10.50 -18.07 4.89
CA LEU A 154 11.07 -17.94 6.23
C LEU A 154 9.99 -18.03 7.31
N ALA A 155 8.85 -17.38 7.11
CA ALA A 155 7.72 -17.48 8.03
C ALA A 155 7.22 -18.93 8.16
N ALA A 156 7.08 -19.64 7.04
CA ALA A 156 6.69 -21.07 7.05
C ALA A 156 7.72 -21.95 7.78
N GLN A 157 9.02 -21.68 7.62
CA GLN A 157 10.07 -22.38 8.35
C GLN A 157 9.99 -22.13 9.87
N ILE A 158 9.76 -20.89 10.27
CA ILE A 158 9.59 -20.53 11.68
C ILE A 158 8.42 -21.31 12.31
N GLU A 159 7.29 -21.41 11.64
CA GLU A 159 6.14 -22.17 12.16
C GLU A 159 6.47 -23.67 12.28
N LYS A 160 7.12 -24.27 11.30
CA LYS A 160 7.58 -25.68 11.38
C LYS A 160 8.55 -25.92 12.54
N LEU A 161 9.46 -24.98 12.79
CA LEU A 161 10.38 -25.09 13.92
C LEU A 161 9.65 -24.98 15.28
N LYS A 162 8.63 -24.15 15.36
CA LYS A 162 7.77 -24.07 16.57
C LYS A 162 7.01 -25.38 16.81
N GLU A 163 6.42 -25.96 15.76
CA GLU A 163 5.75 -27.25 15.83
C GLU A 163 6.73 -28.36 16.25
N TYR A 164 7.91 -28.40 15.63
CA TYR A 164 8.95 -29.36 15.98
C TYR A 164 9.38 -29.22 17.45
N LYS A 165 9.65 -28.01 17.91
CA LYS A 165 9.98 -27.72 19.31
C LYS A 165 8.90 -28.27 20.27
N THR A 166 7.64 -27.98 19.96
CA THR A 166 6.50 -28.44 20.79
C THR A 166 6.39 -29.95 20.80
N THR A 167 6.55 -30.59 19.63
CA THR A 167 6.53 -32.05 19.50
C THR A 167 7.67 -32.71 20.26
N LEU A 168 8.87 -32.14 20.19
CA LEU A 168 10.05 -32.63 20.90
C LEU A 168 9.86 -32.57 22.41
N ILE A 169 9.38 -31.42 22.94
CA ILE A 169 9.08 -31.25 24.38
C ILE A 169 8.05 -32.28 24.82
N ASN A 170 6.94 -32.42 24.10
CA ASN A 170 5.90 -33.38 24.43
C ASN A 170 6.43 -34.82 24.40
N SER A 171 7.25 -35.17 23.44
CA SER A 171 7.82 -36.49 23.31
C SER A 171 8.82 -36.83 24.44
N ALA A 172 9.59 -35.82 24.86
CA ALA A 172 10.49 -35.94 26.00
C ALA A 172 9.72 -36.11 27.32
N VAL A 173 8.74 -35.23 27.57
CA VAL A 173 7.95 -35.25 28.85
C VAL A 173 7.09 -36.52 28.97
N THR A 174 6.58 -37.03 27.84
CA THR A 174 5.75 -38.25 27.84
C THR A 174 6.56 -39.54 27.78
N GLY A 175 7.91 -39.47 27.77
CA GLY A 175 8.79 -40.62 27.72
C GLY A 175 8.87 -41.34 26.36
N LYS A 176 8.35 -40.72 25.31
CA LYS A 176 8.48 -41.23 23.94
C LYS A 176 9.91 -41.13 23.40
N ILE A 177 10.68 -40.20 23.93
CA ILE A 177 12.11 -40.02 23.64
C ILE A 177 12.86 -40.17 24.95
N ARG A 178 13.87 -41.04 24.97
CA ARG A 178 14.79 -41.19 26.11
C ARG A 178 15.81 -40.05 26.08
N ILE A 179 15.80 -39.22 27.09
CA ILE A 179 16.79 -38.15 27.25
C ILE A 179 18.07 -38.77 27.82
N THR A 180 19.18 -38.57 27.15
CA THR A 180 20.53 -39.00 27.60
C THR A 180 21.32 -37.75 28.06
N PRO A 181 22.33 -37.94 28.97
CA PRO A 181 23.18 -36.83 29.41
C PRO A 181 23.77 -36.02 28.26
N ASP A 182 24.22 -36.67 27.20
CA ASP A 182 24.86 -36.08 26.03
C ASP A 182 23.91 -35.12 25.25
N MET A 183 22.59 -35.28 25.43
CA MET A 183 21.57 -34.37 24.82
C MET A 183 21.33 -33.11 25.63
N VAL A 184 21.82 -33.01 26.85
CA VAL A 184 21.60 -31.93 27.78
C VAL A 184 22.83 -31.01 27.86
N GLU A 185 24.00 -31.52 27.52
CA GLU A 185 25.30 -30.83 27.60
C GLU A 185 25.67 -30.12 26.27
N ALA A 186 24.79 -30.10 25.24
CA ALA A 186 24.94 -29.38 23.96
C ALA A 186 24.21 -28.02 23.99
#